data_882ee82f4e8257ca12b8b43be7aa94b0
#
_entry.id   882ee82f4e8257ca12b8b43be7aa94b0
#
_cell.length_a   1.000
_cell.length_b   1.000
_cell.length_c   1.000
_cell.angle_alpha   90.00
_cell.angle_beta   90.00
_cell.angle_gamma   90.00
#
_symmetry.space_group_name_H-M   'P 1'
#
loop_
_entity.id
_entity.type
_entity.pdbx_description
1 polymer ?
#
loop_
_entity_poly.entity_id
_entity_poly.type
_entity_poly.pdbx_seq_one_letter_code
_entity_poly.pdbx_strand_id
1 'polypeptide(L)' 'MNRNANLIGRKVAKLRFQRGWTQGTFVAKLQVRFPDLNITRDILANIETKRCIATDKHVFAFSVVLGVEVGELFRP' A
#
# COMPACT_ATOMS: atom_id res chain seq x y z
N MET A 1 10.00 -1.96 -17.48
CA MET A 1 9.22 -0.88 -16.89
C MET A 1 8.13 -1.44 -15.98
N ASN A 2 8.02 -0.91 -14.81
CA ASN A 2 7.12 -1.48 -13.82
C ASN A 2 5.84 -0.66 -13.68
N ARG A 3 5.04 -0.67 -14.71
CA ARG A 3 3.78 0.06 -14.71
C ARG A 3 2.81 -0.42 -13.64
N ASN A 4 2.79 -1.74 -13.43
CA ASN A 4 1.82 -2.33 -12.51
C ASN A 4 2.07 -1.87 -11.09
N ALA A 5 3.34 -1.78 -10.68
CA ALA A 5 3.67 -1.30 -9.35
C ALA A 5 3.25 0.15 -9.14
N ASN A 6 3.34 0.98 -10.21
CA ASN A 6 2.87 2.36 -10.13
C ASN A 6 1.36 2.45 -10.04
N LEU A 7 0.66 1.50 -10.66
CA LEU A 7 -0.80 1.55 -10.70
C LEU A 7 -1.44 1.17 -9.37
N ILE A 8 -0.74 0.43 -8.51
CA ILE A 8 -1.36 -0.01 -7.26
C ILE A 8 -1.61 1.15 -6.30
N GLY A 9 -0.91 2.28 -6.48
CA GLY A 9 -1.06 3.40 -5.56
C GLY A 9 -2.50 3.87 -5.41
N ARG A 10 -3.19 4.05 -6.53
CA ARG A 10 -4.60 4.46 -6.49
C ARG A 10 -5.48 3.40 -5.83
N LYS A 11 -5.21 2.14 -6.13
CA LYS A 11 -5.99 1.04 -5.57
C LYS A 11 -5.79 0.96 -4.07
N VAL A 12 -4.54 1.11 -3.63
CA VAL A 12 -4.22 1.10 -2.21
C VAL A 12 -4.98 2.23 -1.50
N ALA A 13 -4.94 3.44 -2.05
CA ALA A 13 -5.66 4.57 -1.47
C ALA A 13 -7.16 4.31 -1.42
N LYS A 14 -7.72 3.77 -2.49
CA LYS A 14 -9.15 3.46 -2.56
C LYS A 14 -9.54 2.45 -1.49
N LEU A 15 -8.78 1.36 -1.39
CA LEU A 15 -9.07 0.33 -0.40
C LEU A 15 -8.93 0.87 1.02
N ARG A 16 -7.91 1.71 1.25
CA ARG A 16 -7.73 2.36 2.54
C ARG A 16 -8.92 3.22 2.90
N PHE A 17 -9.37 4.05 1.95
CA PHE A 17 -10.55 4.90 2.16
C PHE A 17 -11.80 4.09 2.44
N GLN A 18 -11.98 2.97 1.74
CA GLN A 18 -13.16 2.12 1.95
C GLN A 18 -13.20 1.56 3.37
N ARG A 19 -12.04 1.44 4.01
CA ARG A 19 -11.96 0.95 5.39
C ARG A 19 -12.01 2.07 6.42
N GLY A 20 -12.08 3.31 5.97
CA GLY A 20 -12.11 4.45 6.86
C GLY A 20 -10.76 4.74 7.52
N TRP A 21 -9.67 4.32 6.93
CA TRP A 21 -8.33 4.49 7.50
C TRP A 21 -7.64 5.71 6.92
N THR A 22 -7.00 6.50 7.80
CA THR A 22 -6.07 7.53 7.36
C THR A 22 -4.75 6.87 6.94
N GLN A 23 -3.89 7.65 6.28
CA GLN A 23 -2.55 7.14 5.95
C GLN A 23 -1.80 6.73 7.21
N GLY A 24 -1.88 7.55 8.26
CA GLY A 24 -1.22 7.22 9.53
C GLY A 24 -1.75 5.93 10.15
N THR A 25 -3.06 5.74 10.12
CA THR A 25 -3.66 4.52 10.64
C THR A 25 -3.18 3.30 9.87
N PHE A 26 -3.14 3.39 8.53
CA PHE A 26 -2.69 2.28 7.71
C PHE A 26 -1.22 1.97 7.97
N VAL A 27 -0.38 2.99 8.04
CA VAL A 27 1.04 2.81 8.35
C VAL A 27 1.22 2.12 9.71
N ALA A 28 0.45 2.55 10.71
CA ALA A 28 0.53 1.92 12.04
C ALA A 28 0.17 0.43 11.98
N LYS A 29 -0.86 0.08 11.23
CA LYS A 29 -1.25 -1.32 11.07
C LYS A 29 -0.17 -2.12 10.34
N LEU A 30 0.44 -1.51 9.33
CA LEU A 30 1.54 -2.15 8.61
C LEU A 30 2.73 -2.40 9.52
N GLN A 31 3.08 -1.44 10.35
CA GLN A 31 4.23 -1.56 11.25
C GLN A 31 4.01 -2.62 12.32
N VAL A 32 2.78 -2.75 12.82
CA VAL A 32 2.46 -3.78 13.80
C VAL A 32 2.58 -5.16 13.18
N ARG A 33 2.08 -5.33 11.98
CA ARG A 33 2.05 -6.63 11.32
C ARG A 33 3.42 -6.99 10.73
N PHE A 34 4.14 -6.00 10.22
CA PHE A 34 5.42 -6.18 9.55
C PHE A 34 6.45 -5.21 10.14
N PRO A 35 6.94 -5.48 11.37
CA PRO A 35 7.82 -4.52 12.04
C PRO A 35 9.13 -4.25 11.30
N ASP A 36 9.56 -5.17 10.43
CA ASP A 36 10.77 -4.98 9.64
C ASP A 36 10.54 -4.21 8.36
N LEU A 37 9.28 -3.92 8.04
CA LEU A 37 8.95 -3.16 6.83
C LEU A 37 9.25 -1.69 7.07
N ASN A 38 10.16 -1.15 6.27
CA ASN A 38 10.52 0.26 6.39
C ASN A 38 9.51 1.11 5.63
N ILE A 39 8.41 1.45 6.30
CA ILE A 39 7.37 2.27 5.69
C ILE A 39 6.98 3.39 6.63
N THR A 40 6.81 4.58 6.04
CA THR A 40 6.38 5.78 6.75
C THR A 40 5.18 6.37 6.03
N ARG A 41 4.56 7.38 6.64
CA ARG A 41 3.46 8.10 5.99
C ARG A 41 3.93 8.73 4.68
N ASP A 42 5.15 9.27 4.66
CA ASP A 42 5.69 9.88 3.44
C ASP A 42 5.86 8.85 2.34
N ILE A 43 6.40 7.68 2.68
CA ILE A 43 6.57 6.62 1.69
C ILE A 43 5.21 6.17 1.17
N LEU A 44 4.24 5.97 2.06
CA LEU A 44 2.90 5.57 1.63
C LEU A 44 2.28 6.63 0.73
N ALA A 45 2.37 7.90 1.13
CA ALA A 45 1.82 8.99 0.33
C ALA A 45 2.45 9.02 -1.07
N ASN A 46 3.77 8.81 -1.14
CA ASN A 46 4.46 8.80 -2.43
C ASN A 46 4.03 7.62 -3.28
N ILE A 47 3.78 6.47 -2.67
CA ILE A 47 3.28 5.31 -3.41
C ILE A 47 1.85 5.58 -3.92
N GLU A 48 1.00 6.15 -3.08
CA GLU A 48 -0.39 6.42 -3.45
C GLU A 48 -0.50 7.46 -4.55
N THR A 49 0.46 8.39 -4.60
CA THR A 49 0.47 9.44 -5.63
C THR A 49 1.37 9.10 -6.81
N LYS A 50 1.88 7.87 -6.87
CA LYS A 50 2.70 7.37 -7.96
C LYS A 50 4.05 8.05 -8.09
N ARG A 51 4.55 8.67 -7.03
CA ARG A 51 5.87 9.29 -7.01
C ARG A 51 6.96 8.29 -6.71
N CYS A 52 6.59 7.14 -6.20
CA CYS A 52 7.53 6.12 -5.78
C CYS A 52 6.93 4.76 -6.13
N ILE A 53 7.76 3.82 -6.52
CA ILE A 53 7.33 2.47 -6.88
C ILE A 53 7.30 1.63 -5.61
N ALA A 54 6.20 0.93 -5.39
CA ALA A 54 6.10 -0.01 -4.28
C ALA A 54 7.01 -1.22 -4.55
N THR A 55 7.77 -1.61 -3.55
CA THR A 55 8.58 -2.83 -3.65
C THR A 55 7.70 -4.06 -3.48
N ASP A 56 8.25 -5.23 -3.80
CA ASP A 56 7.52 -6.48 -3.59
C ASP A 56 7.08 -6.64 -2.14
N LYS A 57 7.93 -6.22 -1.20
CA LYS A 57 7.60 -6.29 0.22
C LYS A 57 6.43 -5.39 0.56
N HIS A 58 6.40 -4.18 -0.02
CA HIS A 58 5.27 -3.27 0.19
C HIS A 58 3.98 -3.87 -0.37
N VAL A 59 4.04 -4.40 -1.59
CA VAL A 59 2.87 -4.99 -2.22
C VAL A 59 2.29 -6.12 -1.38
N PHE A 60 3.16 -7.02 -0.93
CA PHE A 60 2.71 -8.13 -0.08
C PHE A 60 2.09 -7.63 1.23
N ALA A 61 2.78 -6.71 1.90
CA ALA A 61 2.29 -6.19 3.18
C ALA A 61 0.94 -5.48 3.02
N PHE A 62 0.79 -4.68 1.97
CA PHE A 62 -0.47 -4.01 1.68
C PHE A 62 -1.60 -5.02 1.51
N SER A 63 -1.35 -6.07 0.74
CA SER A 63 -2.38 -7.07 0.49
C SER A 63 -2.84 -7.74 1.78
N VAL A 64 -1.89 -8.08 2.65
CA VAL A 64 -2.20 -8.74 3.91
C VAL A 64 -3.03 -7.82 4.82
N VAL A 65 -2.57 -6.59 5.02
CA VAL A 65 -3.24 -5.67 5.94
C VAL A 65 -4.59 -5.22 5.38
N LEU A 66 -4.68 -5.01 4.08
CA LEU A 66 -5.95 -4.65 3.44
C LEU A 66 -6.90 -5.85 3.33
N GLY A 67 -6.39 -7.07 3.51
CA GLY A 67 -7.23 -8.26 3.46
C GLY A 67 -7.66 -8.65 2.05
N VAL A 68 -6.82 -8.37 1.06
CA VAL A 68 -7.10 -8.71 -0.34
C VAL A 68 -5.93 -9.49 -0.91
N GLU A 69 -6.17 -10.18 -2.02
CA GLU A 69 -5.09 -10.87 -2.72
C GLU A 69 -4.22 -9.86 -3.45
N VAL A 70 -2.96 -10.21 -3.64
CA VAL A 70 -2.02 -9.33 -4.35
C VAL A 70 -2.58 -8.94 -5.72
N GLY A 71 -3.19 -9.89 -6.43
CA GLY A 71 -3.76 -9.60 -7.75
C GLY A 71 -4.82 -8.51 -7.73
N GLU A 72 -5.52 -8.38 -6.61
CA GLU A 72 -6.56 -7.34 -6.49
C GLU A 72 -5.95 -5.94 -6.55
N LEU A 73 -4.72 -5.78 -6.05
CA LEU A 73 -4.06 -4.47 -6.07
C LEU A 73 -3.76 -4.00 -7.49
N PHE A 74 -3.65 -4.92 -8.44
CA PHE A 74 -3.33 -4.60 -9.84
C PHE A 74 -4.57 -4.51 -10.72
N ARG A 75 -5.75 -4.72 -10.17
CA ARG A 75 -6.99 -4.59 -10.93
C ARG A 75 -7.47 -3.14 -10.90
N PRO A 76 -8.08 -2.68 -12.00
CA PRO A 76 -8.63 -1.32 -12.05
C PRO A 76 -9.73 -1.05 -11.05
#